data_7f35fbc713c952746ae01501057fd46f
#
_entry.id   7f35fbc713c952746ae01501057fd46f
#
_cell.length_a   1.000
_cell.length_b   1.000
_cell.length_c   1.000
_cell.angle_alpha   90.00
_cell.angle_beta   90.00
_cell.angle_gamma   90.00
#
_symmetry.space_group_name_H-M   'P 1'
#
loop_
_entity.id
_entity.type
_entity.pdbx_description
1 polymer ?
#
loop_
_entity_poly.entity_id
_entity_poly.type
_entity_poly.pdbx_seq_one_letter_code
_entity_poly.pdbx_strand_id
1 'polypeptide(L)'
;MEVGKLMRGYVTNIENDTLENEDFRRVLYTAKNVQLVLMSLRGKEEIGEEVHELDQFIRVEAGQGIAILDGVAHRLSDGSAVVIPAGTRHNVINASDTEELKLYTLYGPPEHHDGTIHRTKNDALMNEEHFDGKTTE
;
A
#
# COMPACT_ATOMS: atom_id res chain seq x y z
N MET A 1 34.89 -4.07 -12.41
CA MET A 1 33.60 -4.42 -11.90
C MET A 1 33.61 -4.33 -10.38
N GLU A 2 32.68 -3.60 -9.82
CA GLU A 2 32.55 -3.53 -8.39
C GLU A 2 32.07 -4.88 -7.86
N VAL A 3 32.70 -5.36 -6.79
CA VAL A 3 32.18 -6.52 -6.08
C VAL A 3 30.95 -6.01 -5.33
N GLY A 4 29.80 -6.32 -5.87
CA GLY A 4 28.56 -5.81 -5.34
C GLY A 4 28.29 -6.23 -3.91
N LYS A 5 27.60 -5.38 -3.20
CA LYS A 5 27.01 -5.71 -1.93
C LYS A 5 26.07 -6.89 -2.11
N LEU A 6 26.13 -7.87 -1.21
CA LEU A 6 25.18 -8.98 -1.22
C LEU A 6 23.79 -8.45 -0.84
N MET A 7 22.81 -8.72 -1.69
CA MET A 7 21.43 -8.36 -1.45
C MET A 7 20.71 -9.57 -0.89
N ARG A 8 20.05 -9.40 0.25
CA ARG A 8 19.31 -10.48 0.91
C ARG A 8 17.91 -10.64 0.35
N GLY A 9 17.36 -9.55 -0.17
CA GLY A 9 15.98 -9.52 -0.58
C GLY A 9 15.04 -9.60 0.61
N TYR A 10 13.78 -9.93 0.37
CA TYR A 10 12.77 -9.97 1.42
C TYR A 10 11.81 -11.10 1.17
N VAL A 11 11.68 -11.99 2.14
CA VAL A 11 10.77 -13.14 2.07
C VAL A 11 9.91 -13.16 3.32
N THR A 12 8.60 -13.24 3.13
CA THR A 12 7.65 -13.27 4.24
C THR A 12 6.39 -14.03 3.84
N ASN A 13 5.54 -14.36 4.80
CA ASN A 13 4.19 -14.80 4.52
C ASN A 13 3.32 -13.54 4.44
N ILE A 14 3.10 -13.06 3.22
CA ILE A 14 2.43 -11.77 3.01
C ILE A 14 0.96 -11.78 3.47
N GLU A 15 0.27 -12.89 3.31
CA GLU A 15 -1.11 -13.00 3.79
C GLU A 15 -1.16 -12.81 5.31
N ASN A 16 -0.29 -13.53 6.02
CA ASN A 16 -0.24 -13.47 7.47
C ASN A 16 0.13 -12.06 7.97
N ASP A 17 1.15 -11.47 7.38
CA ASP A 17 1.57 -10.11 7.76
C ASP A 17 0.46 -9.08 7.51
N THR A 18 -0.24 -9.22 6.40
CA THR A 18 -1.34 -8.32 6.04
C THR A 18 -2.49 -8.44 7.02
N LEU A 19 -2.87 -9.67 7.38
CA LEU A 19 -3.97 -9.92 8.30
C LEU A 19 -3.65 -9.43 9.71
N GLU A 20 -2.40 -9.52 10.14
CA GLU A 20 -1.98 -9.07 11.47
C GLU A 20 -1.71 -7.58 11.57
N ASN A 21 -1.51 -6.90 10.44
CA ASN A 21 -1.20 -5.47 10.45
C ASN A 21 -2.39 -4.63 10.89
N GLU A 22 -2.18 -3.76 11.86
CA GLU A 22 -3.18 -2.80 12.34
C GLU A 22 -2.80 -1.36 12.03
N ASP A 23 -1.62 -1.13 11.46
CA ASP A 23 -1.19 0.21 11.07
C ASP A 23 -1.88 0.65 9.80
N PHE A 24 -2.24 1.93 9.74
CA PHE A 24 -2.79 2.51 8.52
C PHE A 24 -1.84 2.26 7.34
N ARG A 25 -0.52 2.50 7.55
CA ARG A 25 0.52 2.26 6.54
C ARG A 25 1.77 1.73 7.21
N ARG A 26 2.33 0.67 6.65
CA ARG A 26 3.59 0.10 7.13
C ARG A 26 4.43 -0.37 5.94
N VAL A 27 5.52 0.34 5.67
CA VAL A 27 6.46 -0.04 4.62
C VAL A 27 7.28 -1.24 5.12
N LEU A 28 7.24 -2.35 4.40
CA LEU A 28 7.98 -3.56 4.75
C LEU A 28 9.36 -3.60 4.09
N TYR A 29 9.40 -3.27 2.80
CA TYR A 29 10.65 -3.39 2.04
C TYR A 29 10.63 -2.46 0.84
N THR A 30 11.73 -1.76 0.65
CA THR A 30 11.93 -0.83 -0.46
C THR A 30 13.11 -1.27 -1.29
N ALA A 31 12.83 -1.74 -2.51
CA ALA A 31 13.84 -2.01 -3.52
C ALA A 31 13.97 -0.80 -4.42
N LYS A 32 14.87 -0.85 -5.39
CA LYS A 32 15.09 0.26 -6.31
C LYS A 32 13.85 0.61 -7.13
N ASN A 33 13.12 -0.40 -7.60
CA ASN A 33 12.01 -0.23 -8.54
C ASN A 33 10.66 -0.74 -8.02
N VAL A 34 10.60 -1.22 -6.79
CA VAL A 34 9.36 -1.72 -6.19
C VAL A 34 9.39 -1.55 -4.68
N GLN A 35 8.22 -1.28 -4.10
CA GLN A 35 8.08 -1.13 -2.66
C GLN A 35 6.85 -1.90 -2.17
N LEU A 36 7.03 -2.68 -1.12
CA LEU A 36 5.96 -3.48 -0.50
C LEU A 36 5.46 -2.77 0.76
N VAL A 37 4.15 -2.54 0.83
CA VAL A 37 3.51 -1.77 1.90
C VAL A 37 2.26 -2.49 2.39
N LEU A 38 2.06 -2.55 3.69
CA LEU A 38 0.83 -3.03 4.30
C LEU A 38 -0.06 -1.85 4.67
N MET A 39 -1.37 -2.04 4.54
CA MET A 39 -2.34 -1.05 5.00
C MET A 39 -3.53 -1.73 5.68
N SER A 40 -4.06 -1.05 6.71
CA SER A 40 -5.29 -1.43 7.38
C SER A 40 -6.16 -0.19 7.50
N LEU A 41 -7.35 -0.24 6.91
CA LEU A 41 -8.31 0.86 6.95
C LEU A 41 -9.41 0.50 7.94
N ARG A 42 -9.73 1.41 8.85
CA ARG A 42 -10.84 1.26 9.79
C ARG A 42 -12.17 1.46 9.09
N GLY A 43 -13.26 1.15 9.78
CA GLY A 43 -14.59 1.27 9.20
C GLY A 43 -14.84 2.61 8.52
N LYS A 44 -15.29 2.55 7.27
CA LYS A 44 -15.56 3.71 6.39
C LYS A 44 -14.35 4.60 6.07
N GLU A 45 -13.19 4.27 6.56
CA GLU A 45 -11.97 5.05 6.27
C GLU A 45 -11.57 4.88 4.80
N GLU A 46 -10.98 5.91 4.23
CA GLU A 46 -10.50 5.86 2.86
C GLU A 46 -9.04 6.31 2.81
N ILE A 47 -8.32 5.83 1.78
CA ILE A 47 -6.94 6.26 1.57
C ILE A 47 -6.93 7.74 1.14
N GLY A 48 -7.86 8.13 0.32
CA GLY A 48 -7.98 9.46 -0.25
C GLY A 48 -7.75 9.44 -1.75
N GLU A 49 -8.31 10.41 -2.44
CA GLU A 49 -8.16 10.50 -3.89
C GLU A 49 -6.75 10.92 -4.24
N GLU A 50 -6.11 10.15 -5.12
CA GLU A 50 -4.72 10.37 -5.51
C GLU A 50 -4.52 10.12 -7.01
N VAL A 51 -3.47 10.76 -7.56
CA VAL A 51 -2.93 10.45 -8.88
C VAL A 51 -1.42 10.29 -8.70
N HIS A 52 -0.90 9.14 -9.08
CA HIS A 52 0.54 8.86 -9.00
C HIS A 52 1.16 8.74 -10.38
N GLU A 53 2.46 9.06 -10.47
CA GLU A 53 3.26 8.84 -11.68
C GLU A 53 3.93 7.46 -11.65
N LEU A 54 3.45 6.57 -10.82
CA LEU A 54 3.93 5.21 -10.66
C LEU A 54 2.78 4.24 -10.83
N ASP A 55 3.11 2.98 -11.07
CA ASP A 55 2.12 1.92 -11.13
C ASP A 55 1.92 1.35 -9.72
N GLN A 56 0.70 0.94 -9.43
CA GLN A 56 0.35 0.40 -8.12
C GLN A 56 -0.45 -0.88 -8.27
N PHE A 57 -0.12 -1.88 -7.45
CA PHE A 57 -0.88 -3.12 -7.32
C PHE A 57 -1.42 -3.20 -5.90
N ILE A 58 -2.69 -3.56 -5.76
CA ILE A 58 -3.32 -3.76 -4.44
C ILE A 58 -3.94 -5.16 -4.41
N ARG A 59 -3.72 -5.87 -3.30
CA ARG A 59 -4.43 -7.12 -3.02
C ARG A 59 -5.15 -7.00 -1.68
N VAL A 60 -6.44 -7.32 -1.65
CA VAL A 60 -7.24 -7.38 -0.42
C VAL A 60 -7.14 -8.77 0.18
N GLU A 61 -6.72 -8.86 1.44
CA GLU A 61 -6.67 -10.13 2.18
C GLU A 61 -7.88 -10.34 3.09
N ALA A 62 -8.51 -9.25 3.57
CA ALA A 62 -9.72 -9.34 4.38
C ALA A 62 -10.53 -8.05 4.31
N GLY A 63 -11.84 -8.19 4.36
CA GLY A 63 -12.75 -7.07 4.42
C GLY A 63 -13.47 -6.77 3.12
N GLN A 64 -14.21 -5.68 3.10
CA GLN A 64 -15.02 -5.22 1.97
C GLN A 64 -14.61 -3.81 1.60
N GLY A 65 -14.27 -3.58 0.36
CA GLY A 65 -13.82 -2.27 -0.08
C GLY A 65 -14.44 -1.84 -1.39
N ILE A 66 -14.11 -0.62 -1.77
CA ILE A 66 -14.46 -0.05 -3.07
C ILE A 66 -13.22 0.63 -3.60
N ALA A 67 -12.82 0.27 -4.83
CA ALA A 67 -11.78 1.01 -5.55
C ALA A 67 -12.47 1.86 -6.60
N ILE A 68 -12.14 3.15 -6.63
CA ILE A 68 -12.65 4.07 -7.65
C ILE A 68 -11.48 4.40 -8.58
N LEU A 69 -11.63 4.05 -9.86
CA LEU A 69 -10.60 4.26 -10.88
C LEU A 69 -11.17 5.15 -11.98
N ASP A 70 -10.65 6.35 -12.12
CA ASP A 70 -11.16 7.35 -13.08
C ASP A 70 -12.69 7.46 -13.05
N GLY A 71 -13.24 7.54 -11.83
CA GLY A 71 -14.68 7.71 -11.60
C GLY A 71 -15.51 6.42 -11.62
N VAL A 72 -14.91 5.27 -11.95
CA VAL A 72 -15.65 3.99 -11.98
C VAL A 72 -15.39 3.23 -10.69
N ALA A 73 -16.47 2.88 -9.98
CA ALA A 73 -16.40 2.15 -8.72
C ALA A 73 -16.39 0.64 -8.95
N HIS A 74 -15.50 -0.05 -8.22
CA HIS A 74 -15.35 -1.49 -8.26
C HIS A 74 -15.41 -2.05 -6.84
N ARG A 75 -16.21 -3.10 -6.62
CA ARG A 75 -16.28 -3.76 -5.33
C ARG A 75 -15.07 -4.65 -5.12
N LEU A 76 -14.52 -4.62 -3.90
CA LEU A 76 -13.39 -5.44 -3.49
C LEU A 76 -13.80 -6.32 -2.31
N SER A 77 -13.31 -7.54 -2.30
CA SER A 77 -13.46 -8.49 -1.19
C SER A 77 -12.20 -9.31 -1.06
N ASP A 78 -12.19 -10.27 -0.14
CA ASP A 78 -11.04 -11.16 0.05
C ASP A 78 -10.58 -11.74 -1.29
N GLY A 79 -9.30 -11.60 -1.60
CA GLY A 79 -8.71 -12.11 -2.83
C GLY A 79 -8.80 -11.17 -4.03
N SER A 80 -9.47 -10.02 -3.90
CA SER A 80 -9.52 -9.03 -5.00
C SER A 80 -8.16 -8.43 -5.24
N ALA A 81 -7.85 -8.19 -6.50
CA ALA A 81 -6.63 -7.49 -6.91
C ALA A 81 -7.00 -6.28 -7.76
N VAL A 82 -6.24 -5.21 -7.60
CA VAL A 82 -6.41 -3.99 -8.38
C VAL A 82 -5.07 -3.59 -8.96
N VAL A 83 -5.02 -3.32 -10.26
CA VAL A 83 -3.85 -2.71 -10.89
C VAL A 83 -4.23 -1.28 -11.24
N ILE A 84 -3.47 -0.32 -10.74
CA ILE A 84 -3.70 1.10 -10.96
C ILE A 84 -2.53 1.64 -11.79
N PRO A 85 -2.74 1.84 -13.09
CA PRO A 85 -1.68 2.40 -13.95
C PRO A 85 -1.34 3.85 -13.56
N ALA A 86 -0.10 4.24 -13.77
CA ALA A 86 0.34 5.62 -13.58
C ALA A 86 -0.62 6.60 -14.28
N GLY A 87 -0.94 7.69 -13.59
CA GLY A 87 -1.83 8.71 -14.13
C GLY A 87 -3.31 8.48 -13.90
N THR A 88 -3.68 7.34 -13.31
CA THR A 88 -5.10 7.04 -13.00
C THR A 88 -5.51 7.74 -11.70
N ARG A 89 -6.57 8.53 -11.76
CA ARG A 89 -7.18 9.10 -10.55
C ARG A 89 -7.89 7.97 -9.79
N HIS A 90 -7.53 7.78 -8.54
CA HIS A 90 -8.01 6.61 -7.79
C HIS A 90 -8.23 6.90 -6.31
N ASN A 91 -9.07 6.08 -5.69
CA ASN A 91 -9.28 6.05 -4.25
C ASN A 91 -9.65 4.62 -3.84
N VAL A 92 -9.33 4.26 -2.62
CA VAL A 92 -9.75 2.99 -2.01
C VAL A 92 -10.45 3.31 -0.70
N ILE A 93 -11.63 2.75 -0.53
CA ILE A 93 -12.53 3.05 0.59
C ILE A 93 -12.92 1.74 1.28
N ASN A 94 -12.87 1.71 2.60
CA ASN A 94 -13.43 0.60 3.36
C ASN A 94 -14.95 0.74 3.36
N ALA A 95 -15.65 -0.23 2.78
CA ALA A 95 -17.10 -0.21 2.64
C ALA A 95 -17.85 -0.65 3.91
N SER A 96 -17.15 -1.25 4.89
CA SER A 96 -17.75 -1.71 6.15
C SER A 96 -17.70 -0.63 7.22
N ASP A 97 -18.72 -0.59 8.08
CA ASP A 97 -18.73 0.27 9.28
C ASP A 97 -17.95 -0.33 10.43
N THR A 98 -17.82 -1.64 10.46
CA THR A 98 -17.38 -2.38 11.64
C THR A 98 -16.11 -3.20 11.45
N GLU A 99 -15.83 -3.63 10.23
CA GLU A 99 -14.67 -4.47 9.94
C GLU A 99 -13.57 -3.68 9.25
N GLU A 100 -12.32 -4.03 9.56
CA GLU A 100 -11.17 -3.43 8.91
C GLU A 100 -10.99 -3.97 7.50
N LEU A 101 -10.47 -3.12 6.60
CA LEU A 101 -10.04 -3.53 5.28
C LEU A 101 -8.53 -3.73 5.32
N LYS A 102 -8.10 -4.98 5.15
CA LYS A 102 -6.70 -5.38 5.20
C LYS A 102 -6.18 -5.62 3.80
N LEU A 103 -5.14 -4.90 3.43
CA LEU A 103 -4.57 -5.03 2.10
C LEU A 103 -3.05 -4.85 2.13
N TYR A 104 -2.40 -5.34 1.08
CA TYR A 104 -1.03 -4.94 0.80
C TYR A 104 -0.96 -4.31 -0.58
N THR A 105 0.04 -3.50 -0.79
CA THR A 105 0.21 -2.78 -2.04
C THR A 105 1.67 -2.80 -2.46
N LEU A 106 1.88 -2.79 -3.77
CA LEU A 106 3.20 -2.65 -4.38
C LEU A 106 3.20 -1.39 -5.22
N TYR A 107 4.23 -0.57 -5.04
CA TYR A 107 4.46 0.62 -5.86
C TYR A 107 5.68 0.39 -6.73
N GLY A 108 5.60 0.73 -7.98
CA GLY A 108 6.71 0.66 -8.91
C GLY A 108 6.81 1.91 -9.78
N PRO A 109 7.79 2.79 -9.52
CA PRO A 109 8.81 2.80 -8.46
C PRO A 109 8.25 3.08 -7.07
N PRO A 110 9.08 3.06 -6.02
CA PRO A 110 8.62 3.33 -4.65
C PRO A 110 7.94 4.68 -4.47
N GLU A 111 6.99 4.75 -3.56
CA GLU A 111 6.25 5.98 -3.24
C GLU A 111 6.68 6.62 -1.93
N HIS A 112 7.00 5.82 -0.92
CA HIS A 112 7.23 6.29 0.45
C HIS A 112 8.69 6.17 0.87
N HIS A 113 9.08 6.88 1.94
CA HIS A 113 10.36 6.64 2.60
C HIS A 113 10.42 5.21 3.09
N ASP A 114 11.59 4.59 2.98
CA ASP A 114 11.81 3.27 3.55
C ASP A 114 11.55 3.30 5.05
N GLY A 115 10.90 2.25 5.56
CA GLY A 115 10.62 2.11 6.98
C GLY A 115 9.50 2.97 7.53
N THR A 116 8.76 3.69 6.69
CA THR A 116 7.62 4.51 7.13
C THR A 116 6.58 3.65 7.84
N ILE A 117 6.15 4.12 9.01
CA ILE A 117 5.04 3.53 9.76
C ILE A 117 4.11 4.67 10.18
N HIS A 118 2.89 4.64 9.68
CA HIS A 118 1.80 5.53 10.12
C HIS A 118 0.76 4.65 10.81
N ARG A 119 0.60 4.79 12.11
CA ARG A 119 -0.33 3.96 12.87
C ARG A 119 -1.78 4.28 12.53
N THR A 120 -2.07 5.54 12.24
CA THR A 120 -3.41 6.03 11.89
C THR A 120 -3.37 6.84 10.62
N LYS A 121 -4.53 7.03 10.00
CA LYS A 121 -4.66 7.91 8.84
C LYS A 121 -4.24 9.33 9.20
N ASN A 122 -4.58 9.79 10.41
CA ASN A 122 -4.20 11.13 10.86
C ASN A 122 -2.68 11.28 10.90
N ASP A 123 -1.95 10.26 11.35
CA ASP A 123 -0.48 10.27 11.34
C ASP A 123 0.05 10.45 9.91
N ALA A 124 -0.57 9.77 8.95
CA ALA A 124 -0.19 9.89 7.54
C ALA A 124 -0.42 11.30 6.99
N LEU A 125 -1.54 11.92 7.36
CA LEU A 125 -1.87 13.28 6.94
C LEU A 125 -0.93 14.31 7.56
N MET A 126 -0.47 14.08 8.78
CA MET A 126 0.41 14.99 9.51
C MET A 126 1.90 14.81 9.17
N ASN A 127 2.26 13.69 8.55
CA ASN A 127 3.64 13.32 8.26
C ASN A 127 3.79 12.84 6.82
N GLU A 128 3.42 13.66 5.85
CA GLU A 128 3.58 13.32 4.44
C GLU A 128 5.05 13.15 4.11
N GLU A 129 5.35 12.10 3.38
CA GLU A 129 6.68 11.81 2.90
C GLU A 129 6.61 11.16 1.52
N HIS A 130 7.68 11.27 0.77
CA HIS A 130 7.82 10.65 -0.54
C HIS A 130 9.16 9.93 -0.61
N PHE A 131 9.27 8.98 -1.53
CA PHE A 131 10.50 8.22 -1.72
C PHE A 131 11.69 9.16 -1.97
N ASP A 132 12.76 8.96 -1.21
CA ASP A 132 13.96 9.78 -1.24
C ASP A 132 15.15 9.10 -1.94
N GLY A 133 14.91 7.96 -2.56
CA GLY A 133 15.95 7.18 -3.22
C GLY A 133 16.65 6.17 -2.32
N LYS A 134 16.35 6.16 -1.03
CA LYS A 134 16.97 5.23 -0.09
C LYS A 134 16.20 3.93 -0.03
N THR A 135 16.89 2.83 -0.26
CA THR A 135 16.32 1.47 -0.23
C THR A 135 16.63 0.79 1.10
N THR A 136 15.93 -0.33 1.36
CA THR A 136 16.14 -1.11 2.59
C THR A 136 17.55 -1.67 2.69
N GLU A 137 18.14 -2.04 1.56
CA GLU A 137 19.50 -2.58 1.53
C GLU A 137 20.49 -1.70 0.76
#